data_81feed3c2b783f75485404ddcb6a38ad
#
_entry.id   81feed3c2b783f75485404ddcb6a38ad
#
_cell.length_a   1.000
_cell.length_b   1.000
_cell.length_c   1.000
_cell.angle_alpha   90.00
_cell.angle_beta   90.00
_cell.angle_gamma   90.00
#
_symmetry.space_group_name_H-M   'P 1'
#
loop_
_entity.id
_entity.type
_entity.pdbx_description
1 polymer ?
#
loop_
_entity_poly.entity_id
_entity_poly.type
_entity_poly.pdbx_seq_one_letter_code
_entity_poly.pdbx_strand_id
1 'polypeptide(L)'
;MTWIKDIVAPKTRKWEEFYRNRFQHDRIVRSTHGVNCTGGCSWQIHVKEGVVVWETQQLDYPLLEDQLPPYEPRGCQRGISFSWYLYSPVRIKYPLIRSTLIDAYREEKAKTDNPLEAWAALQANPEKRRAYQNARGKGGFRRVHWDEALEIMAAANIYTAKEHGPDRVIGFSPIPAMSMLSYAAGSRFLQLFGGVCLSFYDWYCDLPTAFPEIWGEQTDVCESADWYNAKMIADMGACLNMTRTPDCHFFAESRHNGTKAVVFSPDFSQVCKYADQWVPLHAGSDGAFWMAVSHVILKEFHHEKKTPYF
;
A
#
# COMPACT_ATOMS: atom_id res chain seq x y z
N MET A 1 9.38 4.02 43.64
CA MET A 1 10.72 3.38 43.53
C MET A 1 10.72 1.94 44.05
N THR A 2 9.60 1.25 44.02
CA THR A 2 9.48 -0.18 44.42
C THR A 2 10.11 -1.12 43.40
N TRP A 3 10.02 -0.82 42.11
CA TRP A 3 10.56 -1.66 41.04
C TRP A 3 12.08 -1.83 41.07
N ILE A 4 12.85 -0.84 41.52
CA ILE A 4 14.31 -0.96 41.66
C ILE A 4 14.68 -1.95 42.77
N LYS A 5 13.90 -1.97 43.87
CA LYS A 5 14.11 -2.90 44.96
C LYS A 5 13.78 -4.34 44.51
N ASP A 6 12.81 -4.52 43.65
CA ASP A 6 12.44 -5.82 43.08
C ASP A 6 13.48 -6.36 42.10
N ILE A 7 14.24 -5.48 41.40
CA ILE A 7 15.37 -5.89 40.55
C ILE A 7 16.58 -6.29 41.37
N VAL A 8 16.90 -5.53 42.42
CA VAL A 8 18.14 -5.74 43.22
C VAL A 8 17.99 -6.88 44.24
N ALA A 9 16.77 -7.09 44.75
CA ALA A 9 16.48 -8.17 45.70
C ALA A 9 15.05 -8.70 45.45
N PRO A 10 14.83 -9.47 44.38
CA PRO A 10 13.48 -9.88 43.98
C PRO A 10 12.89 -10.88 44.97
N LYS A 11 12.06 -10.40 45.89
CA LYS A 11 11.26 -11.30 46.77
C LYS A 11 10.20 -12.06 46.00
N THR A 12 9.75 -11.61 44.87
CA THR A 12 8.56 -12.14 44.17
C THR A 12 8.73 -12.42 42.68
N ARG A 13 9.78 -11.99 42.02
CA ARG A 13 9.97 -12.08 40.55
C ARG A 13 8.79 -11.56 39.72
N LYS A 14 7.92 -10.74 40.27
CA LYS A 14 6.75 -10.17 39.57
C LYS A 14 7.12 -9.42 38.28
N TRP A 15 8.29 -8.81 38.22
CA TRP A 15 8.77 -8.15 37.03
C TRP A 15 9.02 -9.11 35.86
N GLU A 16 9.26 -10.43 36.14
CA GLU A 16 9.41 -11.43 35.10
C GLU A 16 8.06 -11.81 34.46
N GLU A 17 6.94 -11.61 35.16
CA GLU A 17 5.61 -11.99 34.66
C GLU A 17 5.27 -11.28 33.36
N PHE A 18 5.71 -10.03 33.21
CA PHE A 18 5.55 -9.30 31.96
C PHE A 18 6.18 -10.03 30.77
N TYR A 19 7.40 -10.56 30.96
CA TYR A 19 8.10 -11.28 29.88
C TYR A 19 7.54 -12.68 29.69
N ARG A 20 7.21 -13.38 30.76
CA ARG A 20 6.67 -14.75 30.73
C ARG A 20 5.29 -14.78 30.06
N ASN A 21 4.51 -13.76 30.27
CA ASN A 21 3.11 -13.67 29.81
C ASN A 21 2.96 -12.83 28.53
N ARG A 22 4.05 -12.29 28.00
CA ARG A 22 4.04 -11.35 26.87
C ARG A 22 3.35 -11.90 25.63
N PHE A 23 3.53 -13.19 25.36
CA PHE A 23 2.99 -13.84 24.16
C PHE A 23 1.77 -14.74 24.44
N GLN A 24 1.21 -14.66 25.63
CA GLN A 24 -0.02 -15.38 25.94
C GLN A 24 -1.17 -14.81 25.10
N HIS A 25 -1.95 -15.70 24.53
CA HIS A 25 -3.14 -15.37 23.74
C HIS A 25 -4.22 -16.39 23.99
N ASP A 26 -5.46 -16.03 23.76
CA ASP A 26 -6.63 -16.90 23.87
C ASP A 26 -7.13 -17.39 22.50
N ARG A 27 -6.76 -16.71 21.41
CA ARG A 27 -7.08 -17.15 20.06
C ARG A 27 -6.09 -16.58 19.04
N ILE A 28 -6.06 -17.23 17.87
CA ILE A 28 -5.35 -16.79 16.69
C ILE A 28 -6.39 -16.53 15.59
N VAL A 29 -6.26 -15.41 14.89
CA VAL A 29 -7.13 -15.02 13.79
C VAL A 29 -6.26 -14.77 12.56
N ARG A 30 -6.62 -15.36 11.42
CA ARG A 30 -5.95 -15.06 10.15
C ARG A 30 -6.40 -13.69 9.65
N SER A 31 -5.45 -12.86 9.27
CA SER A 31 -5.72 -11.54 8.73
C SER A 31 -4.57 -11.06 7.85
N THR A 32 -4.74 -9.89 7.25
CA THR A 32 -3.70 -9.14 6.57
C THR A 32 -3.66 -7.72 7.13
N HIS A 33 -2.65 -6.96 6.80
CA HIS A 33 -2.59 -5.54 7.15
C HIS A 33 -3.02 -4.66 5.96
N GLY A 34 -3.59 -3.50 6.28
CA GLY A 34 -4.11 -2.57 5.28
C GLY A 34 -3.06 -1.56 4.80
N VAL A 35 -1.89 -2.01 4.39
CA VAL A 35 -0.87 -1.14 3.80
C VAL A 35 -0.84 -1.25 2.29
N ASN A 36 -0.39 -0.20 1.64
CA ASN A 36 -0.23 -0.13 0.20
C ASN A 36 1.02 -0.92 -0.23
N CYS A 37 0.88 -2.24 -0.32
CA CYS A 37 1.98 -3.16 -0.57
C CYS A 37 1.52 -4.32 -1.44
N THR A 38 2.38 -4.78 -2.33
CA THR A 38 2.13 -5.91 -3.24
C THR A 38 2.50 -7.27 -2.64
N GLY A 39 2.95 -7.31 -1.37
CA GLY A 39 3.47 -8.54 -0.75
C GLY A 39 2.46 -9.65 -0.51
N GLY A 40 1.15 -9.35 -0.52
CA GLY A 40 0.12 -10.37 -0.33
C GLY A 40 0.22 -11.16 0.98
N CYS A 41 0.85 -10.62 2.01
CA CYS A 41 1.14 -11.34 3.25
C CYS A 41 -0.13 -11.70 4.01
N SER A 42 -0.16 -12.91 4.56
CA SER A 42 -1.17 -13.38 5.48
C SER A 42 -0.54 -13.63 6.85
N TRP A 43 -1.21 -13.17 7.91
CA TRP A 43 -0.67 -13.18 9.26
C TRP A 43 -1.54 -13.98 10.21
N GLN A 44 -0.91 -14.66 11.14
CA GLN A 44 -1.53 -15.17 12.35
C GLN A 44 -1.54 -14.06 13.38
N ILE A 45 -2.71 -13.51 13.65
CA ILE A 45 -2.90 -12.44 14.63
C ILE A 45 -3.24 -13.06 15.97
N HIS A 46 -2.35 -12.92 16.93
CA HIS A 46 -2.52 -13.43 18.28
C HIS A 46 -3.29 -12.42 19.12
N VAL A 47 -4.42 -12.84 19.66
CA VAL A 47 -5.36 -11.98 20.41
C VAL A 47 -5.48 -12.49 21.82
N LYS A 48 -5.46 -11.57 22.78
CA LYS A 48 -5.76 -11.83 24.19
C LYS A 48 -6.84 -10.85 24.67
N GLU A 49 -7.96 -11.37 25.14
CA GLU A 49 -9.06 -10.55 25.64
C GLU A 49 -9.48 -9.42 24.68
N GLY A 50 -9.50 -9.71 23.40
CA GLY A 50 -9.84 -8.74 22.34
C GLY A 50 -8.70 -7.78 21.94
N VAL A 51 -7.53 -7.87 22.55
CA VAL A 51 -6.35 -7.06 22.23
C VAL A 51 -5.37 -7.87 21.38
N VAL A 52 -4.93 -7.32 20.26
CA VAL A 52 -3.85 -7.90 19.46
C VAL A 52 -2.55 -7.75 20.23
N VAL A 53 -1.89 -8.85 20.51
CA VAL A 53 -0.65 -8.85 21.31
C VAL A 53 0.60 -9.03 20.46
N TRP A 54 0.50 -9.76 19.36
CA TRP A 54 1.58 -9.90 18.38
C TRP A 54 1.11 -10.57 17.09
N GLU A 55 1.96 -10.62 16.08
CA GLU A 55 1.71 -11.23 14.78
C GLU A 55 2.83 -12.21 14.41
N THR A 56 2.48 -13.28 13.73
CA THR A 56 3.43 -14.18 13.08
C THR A 56 3.00 -14.44 11.64
N GLN A 57 3.96 -14.80 10.80
CA GLN A 57 3.68 -15.18 9.43
C GLN A 57 2.82 -16.44 9.37
N GLN A 58 1.77 -16.42 8.56
CA GLN A 58 1.03 -17.61 8.18
C GLN A 58 1.89 -18.45 7.23
N LEU A 59 2.02 -19.75 7.52
CA LEU A 59 2.91 -20.64 6.77
C LEU A 59 2.18 -21.74 5.97
N ASP A 60 0.88 -21.90 6.17
CA ASP A 60 0.07 -22.95 5.55
C ASP A 60 -0.52 -22.55 4.19
N TYR A 61 0.31 -21.96 3.34
CA TYR A 61 -0.11 -21.68 1.97
C TYR A 61 -0.21 -23.01 1.20
N PRO A 62 -1.27 -23.21 0.42
CA PRO A 62 -1.39 -24.40 -0.40
C PRO A 62 -0.31 -24.41 -1.50
N LEU A 63 0.30 -25.55 -1.72
CA LEU A 63 1.07 -25.78 -2.93
C LEU A 63 0.08 -25.93 -4.09
N LEU A 64 0.30 -25.18 -5.17
CA LEU A 64 -0.59 -25.20 -6.32
C LEU A 64 -0.37 -26.47 -7.13
N GLU A 65 0.87 -26.82 -7.41
CA GLU A 65 1.29 -28.02 -8.14
C GLU A 65 2.67 -28.46 -7.66
N ASP A 66 2.92 -29.78 -7.68
CA ASP A 66 4.22 -30.34 -7.25
C ASP A 66 5.40 -29.93 -8.14
N GLN A 67 5.14 -29.44 -9.34
CA GLN A 67 6.15 -29.05 -10.31
C GLN A 67 6.54 -27.55 -10.20
N LEU A 68 5.73 -26.77 -9.51
CA LEU A 68 6.00 -25.34 -9.31
C LEU A 68 6.85 -25.13 -8.06
N PRO A 69 7.78 -24.20 -8.09
CA PRO A 69 8.49 -23.80 -6.87
C PRO A 69 7.49 -23.38 -5.80
N PRO A 70 7.66 -23.83 -4.55
CA PRO A 70 6.75 -23.42 -3.48
C PRO A 70 6.83 -21.92 -3.28
N TYR A 71 5.66 -21.29 -3.20
CA TYR A 71 5.60 -19.92 -2.72
C TYR A 71 5.99 -19.92 -1.23
N GLU A 72 7.13 -19.34 -0.92
CA GLU A 72 7.62 -19.23 0.46
C GLU A 72 7.10 -17.94 1.09
N PRO A 73 6.04 -17.99 1.91
CA PRO A 73 5.44 -16.80 2.49
C PRO A 73 6.36 -16.20 3.54
N ARG A 74 7.06 -15.15 3.19
CA ARG A 74 7.94 -14.40 4.09
C ARG A 74 7.48 -12.96 4.18
N GLY A 75 6.79 -12.62 5.27
CA GLY A 75 6.42 -11.24 5.57
C GLY A 75 7.64 -10.38 5.92
N CYS A 76 7.44 -9.07 5.96
CA CYS A 76 8.48 -8.13 6.33
C CYS A 76 8.28 -7.58 7.75
N GLN A 77 9.28 -6.84 8.23
CA GLN A 77 9.25 -6.21 9.56
C GLN A 77 8.07 -5.24 9.76
N ARG A 78 7.56 -4.63 8.69
CA ARG A 78 6.39 -3.75 8.78
C ARG A 78 5.13 -4.54 9.12
N GLY A 79 4.95 -5.69 8.49
CA GLY A 79 3.79 -6.56 8.74
C GLY A 79 3.82 -7.14 10.14
N ILE A 80 4.95 -7.70 10.57
CA ILE A 80 5.09 -8.33 11.90
C ILE A 80 5.00 -7.34 13.07
N SER A 81 5.09 -6.06 12.80
CA SER A 81 4.98 -5.00 13.82
C SER A 81 3.71 -4.16 13.66
N PHE A 82 2.74 -4.60 12.88
CA PHE A 82 1.59 -3.78 12.52
C PHE A 82 0.65 -3.47 13.70
N SER A 83 0.61 -4.32 14.73
CA SER A 83 -0.11 -4.05 15.97
C SER A 83 0.36 -2.77 16.68
N TRP A 84 1.61 -2.38 16.51
CA TRP A 84 2.11 -1.11 17.05
C TRP A 84 1.40 0.11 16.47
N TYR A 85 0.96 0.03 15.20
CA TYR A 85 0.14 1.08 14.60
C TYR A 85 -1.26 1.14 15.21
N LEU A 86 -1.84 -0.02 15.56
CA LEU A 86 -3.16 -0.09 16.20
C LEU A 86 -3.20 0.65 17.53
N TYR A 87 -2.13 0.52 18.32
CA TYR A 87 -2.05 1.06 19.69
C TYR A 87 -1.11 2.27 19.81
N SER A 88 -0.61 2.76 18.69
CA SER A 88 0.27 3.94 18.66
C SER A 88 -0.44 5.17 19.25
N PRO A 89 0.24 5.94 20.11
CA PRO A 89 -0.32 7.18 20.65
C PRO A 89 -0.56 8.24 19.58
N VAL A 90 0.13 8.17 18.45
CA VAL A 90 -0.04 9.09 17.31
C VAL A 90 -1.10 8.64 16.32
N ARG A 91 -1.75 7.50 16.56
CA ARG A 91 -2.86 7.05 15.71
C ARG A 91 -4.01 8.04 15.76
N ILE A 92 -4.51 8.44 14.60
CA ILE A 92 -5.71 9.30 14.49
C ILE A 92 -6.92 8.48 14.90
N LYS A 93 -7.56 8.88 16.00
CA LYS A 93 -8.71 8.16 16.60
C LYS A 93 -10.05 8.78 16.23
N TYR A 94 -10.06 9.99 15.73
CA TYR A 94 -11.27 10.78 15.49
C TYR A 94 -11.17 11.50 14.15
N PRO A 95 -12.29 11.81 13.49
CA PRO A 95 -12.29 12.62 12.30
C PRO A 95 -11.68 13.99 12.54
N LEU A 96 -10.93 14.45 11.58
CA LEU A 96 -10.29 15.76 11.57
C LEU A 96 -10.77 16.53 10.34
N ILE A 97 -11.34 17.71 10.57
CA ILE A 97 -11.78 18.62 9.50
C ILE A 97 -11.03 19.94 9.63
N ARG A 98 -10.66 20.55 8.51
CA ARG A 98 -10.05 21.88 8.54
C ARG A 98 -10.93 22.88 9.26
N SER A 99 -10.34 23.70 10.13
CA SER A 99 -11.06 24.70 10.92
C SER A 99 -11.85 25.65 10.02
N THR A 100 -11.25 26.13 8.94
CA THR A 100 -11.92 27.03 7.98
C THR A 100 -13.16 26.41 7.32
N LEU A 101 -13.15 25.10 7.06
CA LEU A 101 -14.31 24.40 6.52
C LEU A 101 -15.37 24.20 7.58
N ILE A 102 -15.01 23.67 8.75
CA ILE A 102 -15.98 23.36 9.80
C ILE A 102 -16.67 24.60 10.35
N ASP A 103 -15.91 25.71 10.49
CA ASP A 103 -16.48 26.97 10.96
C ASP A 103 -17.48 27.55 9.92
N ALA A 104 -17.09 27.58 8.65
CA ALA A 104 -17.97 28.04 7.58
C ALA A 104 -19.24 27.16 7.44
N TYR A 105 -19.08 25.84 7.58
CA TYR A 105 -20.24 24.94 7.52
C TYR A 105 -21.19 25.13 8.70
N ARG A 106 -20.67 25.21 9.93
CA ARG A 106 -21.47 25.42 11.14
C ARG A 106 -22.22 26.76 11.11
N GLU A 107 -21.61 27.79 10.57
CA GLU A 107 -22.28 29.08 10.38
C GLU A 107 -23.48 28.98 9.45
N GLU A 108 -23.38 28.26 8.33
CA GLU A 108 -24.51 28.05 7.43
C GLU A 108 -25.52 27.06 8.03
N LYS A 109 -25.07 26.00 8.70
CA LYS A 109 -25.91 25.02 9.35
C LYS A 109 -26.76 25.62 10.47
N ALA A 110 -26.29 26.67 11.14
CA ALA A 110 -27.05 27.39 12.15
C ALA A 110 -28.29 28.15 11.58
N LYS A 111 -28.37 28.30 10.28
CA LYS A 111 -29.47 29.00 9.57
C LYS A 111 -30.52 28.04 9.04
N THR A 112 -30.22 26.75 8.94
CA THR A 112 -31.11 25.71 8.41
C THR A 112 -30.85 24.37 9.07
N ASP A 113 -31.89 23.56 9.28
CA ASP A 113 -31.76 22.18 9.77
C ASP A 113 -31.33 21.21 8.67
N ASN A 114 -31.36 21.63 7.40
CA ASN A 114 -31.04 20.79 6.27
C ASN A 114 -29.53 20.86 5.93
N PRO A 115 -28.75 19.78 6.09
CA PRO A 115 -27.33 19.75 5.78
C PRO A 115 -26.99 20.09 4.33
N LEU A 116 -27.87 19.70 3.39
CA LEU A 116 -27.66 19.96 1.98
C LEU A 116 -27.81 21.46 1.65
N GLU A 117 -28.80 22.14 2.25
CA GLU A 117 -28.98 23.59 2.09
C GLU A 117 -27.80 24.36 2.71
N ALA A 118 -27.33 23.94 3.88
CA ALA A 118 -26.15 24.53 4.52
C ALA A 118 -24.91 24.41 3.63
N TRP A 119 -24.70 23.21 3.05
CA TRP A 119 -23.60 23.01 2.10
C TRP A 119 -23.75 23.84 0.83
N ALA A 120 -24.96 23.89 0.26
CA ALA A 120 -25.24 24.71 -0.92
C ALA A 120 -24.97 26.20 -0.67
N ALA A 121 -25.42 26.74 0.48
CA ALA A 121 -25.16 28.10 0.88
C ALA A 121 -23.66 28.41 1.01
N LEU A 122 -22.90 27.48 1.61
CA LEU A 122 -21.45 27.59 1.69
C LEU A 122 -20.80 27.62 0.29
N GLN A 123 -21.25 26.76 -0.63
CA GLN A 123 -20.72 26.71 -2.00
C GLN A 123 -21.08 27.96 -2.82
N ALA A 124 -22.25 28.54 -2.57
CA ALA A 124 -22.70 29.75 -3.21
C ALA A 124 -21.92 31.01 -2.77
N ASN A 125 -21.27 30.96 -1.62
CA ASN A 125 -20.44 32.06 -1.13
C ASN A 125 -18.97 31.90 -1.60
N PRO A 126 -18.51 32.73 -2.58
CA PRO A 126 -17.16 32.59 -3.14
C PRO A 126 -16.04 32.81 -2.13
N GLU A 127 -16.24 33.67 -1.14
CA GLU A 127 -15.23 33.97 -0.12
C GLU A 127 -15.03 32.76 0.81
N LYS A 128 -16.11 32.23 1.38
CA LYS A 128 -16.08 31.05 2.23
C LYS A 128 -15.50 29.86 1.50
N ARG A 129 -15.95 29.64 0.25
CA ARG A 129 -15.44 28.55 -0.58
C ARG A 129 -13.95 28.67 -0.82
N ARG A 130 -13.44 29.85 -1.21
CA ARG A 130 -12.01 30.07 -1.41
C ARG A 130 -11.21 29.95 -0.11
N ALA A 131 -11.75 30.42 1.01
CA ALA A 131 -11.08 30.35 2.30
C ALA A 131 -10.71 28.89 2.67
N TYR A 132 -11.64 27.95 2.62
CA TYR A 132 -11.33 26.57 2.97
C TYR A 132 -10.50 25.85 1.87
N GLN A 133 -10.67 26.21 0.61
CA GLN A 133 -9.85 25.67 -0.49
C GLN A 133 -8.38 26.10 -0.35
N ASN A 134 -8.13 27.38 -0.07
CA ASN A 134 -6.80 27.93 0.11
C ASN A 134 -6.11 27.48 1.41
N ALA A 135 -6.86 26.87 2.34
CA ALA A 135 -6.31 26.29 3.56
C ALA A 135 -5.68 24.89 3.34
N ARG A 136 -5.77 24.32 2.14
CA ARG A 136 -5.12 23.03 1.82
C ARG A 136 -3.61 23.13 2.03
N GLY A 137 -3.02 22.09 2.65
CA GLY A 137 -1.60 22.01 2.93
C GLY A 137 -1.10 22.88 4.08
N LYS A 138 -1.96 23.72 4.69
CA LYS A 138 -1.57 24.65 5.75
C LYS A 138 -1.89 24.17 7.17
N GLY A 139 -2.35 22.92 7.32
CA GLY A 139 -2.77 22.38 8.61
C GLY A 139 -4.10 22.96 9.11
N GLY A 140 -4.17 23.24 10.42
CA GLY A 140 -5.36 23.84 11.02
C GLY A 140 -6.55 22.89 11.13
N PHE A 141 -6.30 21.63 11.48
CA PHE A 141 -7.34 20.63 11.67
C PHE A 141 -7.95 20.70 13.07
N ARG A 142 -9.27 20.48 13.12
CA ARG A 142 -10.05 20.35 14.35
C ARG A 142 -10.70 18.99 14.42
N ARG A 143 -10.67 18.40 15.61
CA ARG A 143 -11.41 17.16 15.91
C ARG A 143 -12.91 17.43 15.88
N VAL A 144 -13.66 16.53 15.23
CA VAL A 144 -15.12 16.53 15.19
C VAL A 144 -15.67 15.15 15.58
N HIS A 145 -16.98 15.04 15.79
CA HIS A 145 -17.66 13.76 15.92
C HIS A 145 -17.88 13.11 14.56
N TRP A 146 -18.02 11.80 14.55
CA TRP A 146 -18.28 11.04 13.33
C TRP A 146 -19.57 11.47 12.63
N ASP A 147 -20.63 11.73 13.38
CA ASP A 147 -21.92 12.15 12.83
C ASP A 147 -21.78 13.46 12.03
N GLU A 148 -21.08 14.44 12.57
CA GLU A 148 -20.83 15.71 11.88
C GLU A 148 -19.94 15.53 10.64
N ALA A 149 -18.90 14.69 10.73
CA ALA A 149 -18.04 14.41 9.59
C ALA A 149 -18.81 13.72 8.45
N LEU A 150 -19.63 12.72 8.80
CA LEU A 150 -20.46 11.99 7.84
C LEU A 150 -21.56 12.88 7.24
N GLU A 151 -22.18 13.75 8.06
CA GLU A 151 -23.15 14.73 7.58
C GLU A 151 -22.55 15.64 6.51
N ILE A 152 -21.39 16.21 6.76
CA ILE A 152 -20.69 17.09 5.81
C ILE A 152 -20.31 16.32 4.53
N MET A 153 -19.78 15.11 4.67
CA MET A 153 -19.42 14.28 3.52
C MET A 153 -20.64 13.91 2.68
N ALA A 154 -21.75 13.52 3.31
CA ALA A 154 -22.99 13.20 2.62
C ALA A 154 -23.57 14.43 1.90
N ALA A 155 -23.63 15.58 2.58
CA ALA A 155 -24.09 16.82 2.00
C ALA A 155 -23.27 17.23 0.77
N ALA A 156 -21.95 17.13 0.86
CA ALA A 156 -21.05 17.44 -0.25
C ALA A 156 -21.26 16.53 -1.47
N ASN A 157 -21.35 15.21 -1.22
CA ASN A 157 -21.58 14.24 -2.29
C ASN A 157 -22.95 14.42 -2.96
N ILE A 158 -24.02 14.55 -2.16
CA ILE A 158 -25.37 14.72 -2.66
C ILE A 158 -25.49 16.05 -3.44
N TYR A 159 -24.90 17.13 -2.92
CA TYR A 159 -24.84 18.40 -3.62
C TYR A 159 -24.16 18.25 -4.97
N THR A 160 -23.00 17.64 -5.02
CA THR A 160 -22.25 17.42 -6.26
C THR A 160 -23.07 16.60 -7.26
N ALA A 161 -23.72 15.53 -6.80
CA ALA A 161 -24.56 14.70 -7.67
C ALA A 161 -25.76 15.44 -8.23
N LYS A 162 -26.39 16.32 -7.44
CA LYS A 162 -27.57 17.11 -7.88
C LYS A 162 -27.20 18.22 -8.82
N GLU A 163 -26.13 18.94 -8.56
CA GLU A 163 -25.72 20.11 -9.33
C GLU A 163 -24.90 19.78 -10.57
N HIS A 164 -24.15 18.72 -10.54
CA HIS A 164 -23.13 18.43 -11.56
C HIS A 164 -23.18 17.02 -12.13
N GLY A 165 -23.97 16.13 -11.54
CA GLY A 165 -24.02 14.70 -11.84
C GLY A 165 -23.17 13.85 -10.91
N PRO A 166 -23.56 12.59 -10.64
CA PRO A 166 -22.86 11.69 -9.75
C PRO A 166 -21.48 11.28 -10.28
N ASP A 167 -21.27 11.34 -11.60
CA ASP A 167 -19.99 11.08 -12.27
C ASP A 167 -18.89 12.10 -11.93
N ARG A 168 -19.26 13.19 -11.25
CA ARG A 168 -18.29 14.17 -10.72
C ARG A 168 -17.72 13.78 -9.36
N VAL A 169 -18.19 12.71 -8.76
CA VAL A 169 -17.60 12.09 -7.57
C VAL A 169 -16.72 10.93 -8.02
N ILE A 170 -15.42 11.12 -7.86
CA ILE A 170 -14.39 10.20 -8.37
C ILE A 170 -13.60 9.64 -7.21
N GLY A 171 -13.31 8.38 -7.27
CA GLY A 171 -12.39 7.69 -6.38
C GLY A 171 -11.69 6.55 -7.09
N PHE A 172 -10.77 5.91 -6.43
CA PHE A 172 -10.09 4.74 -6.98
C PHE A 172 -9.92 3.66 -5.91
N SER A 173 -9.91 2.42 -6.36
CA SER A 173 -9.69 1.26 -5.50
C SER A 173 -8.24 1.21 -4.99
N PRO A 174 -8.01 0.74 -3.78
CA PRO A 174 -6.66 0.42 -3.32
C PRO A 174 -6.07 -0.76 -4.11
N ILE A 175 -4.80 -1.05 -3.86
CA ILE A 175 -4.11 -2.20 -4.47
C ILE A 175 -4.84 -3.51 -4.12
N PRO A 176 -5.06 -4.41 -5.10
CA PRO A 176 -5.78 -5.68 -4.87
C PRO A 176 -5.15 -6.61 -3.82
N ALA A 177 -3.86 -6.50 -3.56
CA ALA A 177 -3.15 -7.28 -2.54
C ALA A 177 -3.57 -6.97 -1.10
N MET A 178 -4.34 -5.91 -0.88
CA MET A 178 -4.89 -5.57 0.42
C MET A 178 -6.11 -6.41 0.77
N SER A 179 -6.63 -6.19 1.99
CA SER A 179 -7.90 -6.77 2.42
C SER A 179 -9.00 -6.56 1.37
N MET A 180 -9.70 -7.64 1.01
CA MET A 180 -10.85 -7.60 0.09
C MET A 180 -11.91 -6.60 0.55
N LEU A 181 -12.10 -6.45 1.85
CA LEU A 181 -13.04 -5.47 2.41
C LEU A 181 -12.60 -4.03 2.13
N SER A 182 -11.31 -3.73 2.30
CA SER A 182 -10.76 -2.41 1.99
C SER A 182 -10.81 -2.09 0.49
N TYR A 183 -10.57 -3.10 -0.34
CA TYR A 183 -10.68 -2.98 -1.79
C TYR A 183 -12.14 -2.74 -2.24
N ALA A 184 -13.07 -3.53 -1.72
CA ALA A 184 -14.44 -3.54 -2.20
C ALA A 184 -15.27 -2.36 -1.66
N ALA A 185 -15.03 -1.88 -0.45
CA ALA A 185 -15.90 -0.90 0.21
C ALA A 185 -16.01 0.43 -0.57
N GLY A 186 -14.89 0.99 -0.99
CA GLY A 186 -14.85 2.25 -1.76
C GLY A 186 -15.44 2.09 -3.15
N SER A 187 -15.07 1.01 -3.84
CA SER A 187 -15.60 0.70 -5.18
C SER A 187 -17.11 0.48 -5.14
N ARG A 188 -17.61 -0.27 -4.15
CA ARG A 188 -19.04 -0.48 -3.95
C ARG A 188 -19.78 0.84 -3.70
N PHE A 189 -19.24 1.71 -2.86
CA PHE A 189 -19.84 3.02 -2.61
C PHE A 189 -19.98 3.81 -3.91
N LEU A 190 -18.91 3.94 -4.69
CA LEU A 190 -18.93 4.70 -5.94
C LEU A 190 -19.92 4.12 -6.96
N GLN A 191 -19.92 2.79 -7.14
CA GLN A 191 -20.85 2.13 -8.05
C GLN A 191 -22.31 2.31 -7.65
N LEU A 192 -22.65 2.21 -6.37
CA LEU A 192 -24.01 2.42 -5.88
C LEU A 192 -24.42 3.89 -5.95
N PHE A 193 -23.47 4.79 -5.78
CA PHE A 193 -23.72 6.24 -5.85
C PHE A 193 -23.82 6.74 -7.29
N GLY A 194 -23.28 6.02 -8.26
CA GLY A 194 -23.14 6.45 -9.66
C GLY A 194 -21.89 7.28 -9.93
N GLY A 195 -20.91 7.21 -9.03
CA GLY A 195 -19.62 7.87 -9.17
C GLY A 195 -18.65 7.10 -10.08
N VAL A 196 -17.53 7.72 -10.39
CA VAL A 196 -16.47 7.12 -11.22
C VAL A 196 -15.49 6.38 -10.33
N CYS A 197 -15.36 5.09 -10.55
CA CYS A 197 -14.36 4.27 -9.88
C CYS A 197 -13.18 4.02 -10.82
N LEU A 198 -12.07 4.71 -10.56
CA LEU A 198 -10.81 4.48 -11.25
C LEU A 198 -10.05 3.34 -10.57
N SER A 199 -9.22 2.63 -11.31
CA SER A 199 -8.29 1.69 -10.71
C SER A 199 -7.06 2.42 -10.17
N PHE A 200 -6.40 1.81 -9.21
CA PHE A 200 -5.10 2.28 -8.74
C PHE A 200 -4.09 2.36 -9.89
N TYR A 201 -4.15 1.42 -10.79
CA TYR A 201 -3.25 1.30 -11.93
C TYR A 201 -3.45 2.38 -12.99
N ASP A 202 -4.67 2.88 -13.15
CA ASP A 202 -4.96 4.02 -14.04
C ASP A 202 -4.30 5.32 -13.55
N TRP A 203 -4.09 5.42 -12.25
CA TRP A 203 -3.53 6.62 -11.63
C TRP A 203 -2.01 6.66 -11.65
N TYR A 204 -1.37 5.55 -11.29
CA TYR A 204 0.08 5.53 -11.09
C TYR A 204 0.86 5.27 -12.37
N CYS A 205 0.28 4.56 -13.31
CA CYS A 205 0.95 4.17 -14.57
C CYS A 205 2.34 3.50 -14.38
N ASP A 206 2.62 3.04 -13.16
CA ASP A 206 3.87 2.34 -12.83
C ASP A 206 3.83 0.87 -13.22
N LEU A 207 2.64 0.36 -13.49
CA LEU A 207 2.50 -0.95 -14.10
C LEU A 207 2.58 -0.80 -15.62
N PRO A 208 3.33 -1.69 -16.28
CA PRO A 208 3.61 -1.57 -17.69
C PRO A 208 2.33 -1.55 -18.52
N THR A 209 2.04 -0.46 -19.16
CA THR A 209 0.92 -0.34 -20.11
C THR A 209 1.11 -1.25 -21.33
N ALA A 210 2.35 -1.63 -21.62
CA ALA A 210 2.67 -2.59 -22.67
C ALA A 210 2.17 -4.02 -22.37
N PHE A 211 1.96 -4.39 -21.11
CA PHE A 211 1.48 -5.73 -20.78
C PHE A 211 0.11 -6.03 -21.38
N PRO A 212 -0.93 -5.17 -21.24
CA PRO A 212 -2.19 -5.38 -21.92
C PRO A 212 -2.06 -5.43 -23.45
N GLU A 213 -1.16 -4.66 -24.03
CA GLU A 213 -0.94 -4.66 -25.49
C GLU A 213 -0.34 -5.97 -26.00
N ILE A 214 0.53 -6.60 -25.18
CA ILE A 214 1.23 -7.84 -25.58
C ILE A 214 0.45 -9.07 -25.13
N TRP A 215 -0.12 -9.08 -23.93
CA TRP A 215 -0.74 -10.26 -23.31
C TRP A 215 -2.24 -10.15 -23.09
N GLY A 216 -2.83 -8.98 -23.35
CA GLY A 216 -4.26 -8.75 -23.15
C GLY A 216 -4.66 -8.56 -21.68
N GLU A 217 -3.72 -8.60 -20.76
CA GLU A 217 -3.96 -8.52 -19.32
C GLU A 217 -2.90 -7.67 -18.63
N GLN A 218 -3.31 -6.82 -17.73
CA GLN A 218 -2.39 -6.02 -16.92
C GLN A 218 -2.06 -6.77 -15.62
N THR A 219 -1.05 -7.61 -15.68
CA THR A 219 -0.58 -8.40 -14.54
C THR A 219 0.94 -8.57 -14.57
N ASP A 220 1.52 -8.86 -13.43
CA ASP A 220 2.89 -9.33 -13.36
C ASP A 220 2.94 -10.77 -13.91
N VAL A 221 3.83 -11.02 -14.84
CA VAL A 221 3.75 -12.21 -15.69
C VAL A 221 4.26 -13.49 -15.04
N CYS A 222 5.21 -13.41 -14.16
CA CYS A 222 5.68 -14.56 -13.41
C CYS A 222 5.68 -14.28 -11.92
N GLU A 223 5.42 -15.31 -11.15
CA GLU A 223 5.60 -15.22 -9.70
C GLU A 223 7.07 -15.08 -9.33
N SER A 224 7.34 -14.47 -8.19
CA SER A 224 8.71 -14.25 -7.71
C SER A 224 9.50 -15.55 -7.53
N ALA A 225 8.82 -16.67 -7.26
CA ALA A 225 9.45 -17.99 -7.17
C ALA A 225 10.07 -18.46 -8.49
N ASP A 226 9.58 -17.99 -9.64
CA ASP A 226 10.16 -18.32 -10.94
C ASP A 226 11.53 -17.66 -11.16
N TRP A 227 11.88 -16.67 -10.37
CA TRP A 227 13.22 -16.05 -10.42
C TRP A 227 14.34 -17.04 -10.13
N TYR A 228 14.05 -18.14 -9.42
CA TYR A 228 15.02 -19.21 -9.21
C TYR A 228 15.49 -19.89 -10.52
N ASN A 229 14.68 -19.81 -11.57
CA ASN A 229 14.99 -20.35 -12.89
C ASN A 229 15.70 -19.35 -13.81
N ALA A 230 15.80 -18.08 -13.38
CA ALA A 230 16.40 -17.03 -14.18
C ALA A 230 17.93 -17.15 -14.19
N LYS A 231 18.56 -16.96 -15.35
CA LYS A 231 20.02 -16.84 -15.47
C LYS A 231 20.49 -15.42 -15.18
N MET A 232 19.62 -14.45 -15.41
CA MET A 232 19.86 -13.03 -15.14
C MET A 232 18.57 -12.36 -14.71
N ILE A 233 18.67 -11.47 -13.73
CA ILE A 233 17.61 -10.57 -13.28
C ILE A 233 18.07 -9.14 -13.55
N ALA A 234 17.28 -8.38 -14.29
CA ALA A 234 17.45 -6.95 -14.50
C ALA A 234 16.47 -6.18 -13.61
N ASP A 235 16.96 -5.50 -12.60
CA ASP A 235 16.16 -4.64 -11.72
C ASP A 235 16.19 -3.22 -12.27
N MET A 236 15.03 -2.73 -12.74
CA MET A 236 14.91 -1.46 -13.45
C MET A 236 14.20 -0.43 -12.59
N GLY A 237 14.96 0.54 -12.06
CA GLY A 237 14.41 1.68 -11.32
C GLY A 237 13.75 1.35 -9.98
N ALA A 238 13.78 0.08 -9.56
CA ALA A 238 13.22 -0.34 -8.29
C ALA A 238 14.30 -0.47 -7.21
N CYS A 239 13.92 -0.24 -5.97
CA CYS A 239 14.70 -0.64 -4.81
C CYS A 239 14.00 -1.85 -4.16
N LEU A 240 14.18 -3.02 -4.77
CA LEU A 240 13.40 -4.23 -4.53
C LEU A 240 13.34 -4.60 -3.05
N ASN A 241 14.44 -4.50 -2.32
CA ASN A 241 14.49 -4.79 -0.89
C ASN A 241 13.72 -3.79 -0.01
N MET A 242 13.28 -2.66 -0.56
CA MET A 242 12.43 -1.68 0.14
C MET A 242 10.99 -1.69 -0.37
N THR A 243 10.80 -1.75 -1.68
CA THR A 243 9.49 -1.60 -2.32
C THR A 243 8.78 -2.93 -2.53
N ARG A 244 9.55 -4.02 -2.62
CA ARG A 244 9.09 -5.40 -2.77
C ARG A 244 9.70 -6.30 -1.69
N THR A 245 9.72 -5.84 -0.45
CA THR A 245 10.39 -6.53 0.67
C THR A 245 10.02 -8.00 0.80
N PRO A 246 8.76 -8.44 0.62
CA PRO A 246 8.39 -9.85 0.67
C PRO A 246 9.04 -10.70 -0.42
N ASP A 247 9.37 -10.11 -1.56
CA ASP A 247 9.98 -10.83 -2.70
C ASP A 247 11.51 -10.80 -2.65
N CYS A 248 12.08 -10.05 -1.74
CA CYS A 248 13.54 -9.85 -1.65
C CYS A 248 14.31 -11.17 -1.43
N HIS A 249 13.72 -12.13 -0.74
CA HIS A 249 14.37 -13.43 -0.51
C HIS A 249 14.50 -14.24 -1.81
N PHE A 250 13.51 -14.22 -2.69
CA PHE A 250 13.60 -14.87 -4.01
C PHE A 250 14.75 -14.29 -4.82
N PHE A 251 14.90 -12.96 -4.81
CA PHE A 251 16.03 -12.29 -5.45
C PHE A 251 17.37 -12.69 -4.84
N ALA A 252 17.48 -12.70 -3.52
CA ALA A 252 18.71 -13.03 -2.84
C ALA A 252 19.10 -14.51 -3.03
N GLU A 253 18.14 -15.41 -2.90
CA GLU A 253 18.36 -16.86 -3.02
C GLU A 253 18.64 -17.28 -4.47
N SER A 254 18.00 -16.68 -5.47
CA SER A 254 18.32 -16.94 -6.88
C SER A 254 19.79 -16.66 -7.20
N ARG A 255 20.39 -15.63 -6.58
CA ARG A 255 21.81 -15.31 -6.74
C ARG A 255 22.71 -16.38 -6.13
N HIS A 256 22.33 -17.03 -5.04
CA HIS A 256 23.06 -18.18 -4.50
C HIS A 256 23.04 -19.38 -5.46
N ASN A 257 22.03 -19.47 -6.32
CA ASN A 257 21.92 -20.45 -7.39
C ASN A 257 22.66 -20.04 -8.68
N GLY A 258 23.38 -18.93 -8.67
CA GLY A 258 24.20 -18.47 -9.79
C GLY A 258 23.52 -17.45 -10.72
N THR A 259 22.31 -17.02 -10.44
CA THR A 259 21.63 -15.96 -11.20
C THR A 259 22.44 -14.66 -11.12
N LYS A 260 22.69 -14.03 -12.26
CA LYS A 260 23.31 -12.71 -12.31
C LYS A 260 22.28 -11.61 -12.09
N ALA A 261 22.64 -10.59 -11.31
CA ALA A 261 21.79 -9.45 -11.03
C ALA A 261 22.43 -8.17 -11.55
N VAL A 262 21.69 -7.44 -12.40
CA VAL A 262 22.07 -6.13 -12.91
C VAL A 262 21.02 -5.13 -12.48
N VAL A 263 21.44 -4.08 -11.78
CA VAL A 263 20.55 -3.00 -11.32
C VAL A 263 20.77 -1.77 -12.21
N PHE A 264 19.70 -1.29 -12.80
CA PHE A 264 19.66 -0.09 -13.61
C PHE A 264 18.89 0.98 -12.84
N SER A 265 19.60 1.96 -12.29
CA SER A 265 18.96 3.05 -11.56
C SER A 265 19.81 4.31 -11.59
N PRO A 266 19.20 5.51 -11.52
CA PRO A 266 19.94 6.76 -11.52
C PRO A 266 20.74 6.98 -10.22
N ASP A 267 20.38 6.30 -9.13
CA ASP A 267 21.06 6.36 -7.84
C ASP A 267 21.59 5.00 -7.40
N PHE A 268 22.61 5.01 -6.56
CA PHE A 268 23.12 3.79 -5.92
C PHE A 268 22.24 3.43 -4.72
N SER A 269 21.07 2.89 -4.99
CA SER A 269 20.10 2.48 -3.97
C SER A 269 20.53 1.22 -3.21
N GLN A 270 19.80 0.85 -2.16
CA GLN A 270 20.16 -0.28 -1.30
C GLN A 270 20.21 -1.63 -2.05
N VAL A 271 19.44 -1.83 -3.10
CA VAL A 271 19.44 -3.06 -3.89
C VAL A 271 20.76 -3.25 -4.63
N CYS A 272 21.45 -2.16 -4.99
CA CYS A 272 22.71 -2.21 -5.73
C CYS A 272 23.80 -3.00 -5.00
N LYS A 273 23.77 -3.05 -3.69
CA LYS A 273 24.75 -3.86 -2.92
C LYS A 273 24.61 -5.37 -3.13
N TYR A 274 23.45 -5.81 -3.63
CA TYR A 274 23.20 -7.22 -3.93
C TYR A 274 23.38 -7.55 -5.41
N ALA A 275 23.68 -6.57 -6.24
CA ALA A 275 23.87 -6.73 -7.68
C ALA A 275 25.31 -7.13 -8.02
N ASP A 276 25.48 -7.85 -9.13
CA ASP A 276 26.79 -8.07 -9.75
C ASP A 276 27.25 -6.80 -10.48
N GLN A 277 26.30 -6.02 -10.99
CA GLN A 277 26.58 -4.77 -11.70
C GLN A 277 25.49 -3.74 -11.43
N TRP A 278 25.91 -2.51 -11.21
CA TRP A 278 25.03 -1.34 -11.23
C TRP A 278 25.33 -0.51 -12.48
N VAL A 279 24.26 -0.13 -13.18
CA VAL A 279 24.30 0.71 -14.37
C VAL A 279 23.56 2.02 -14.06
N PRO A 280 24.27 3.14 -13.94
CA PRO A 280 23.67 4.44 -13.66
C PRO A 280 22.96 4.98 -14.91
N LEU A 281 21.69 4.67 -15.06
CA LEU A 281 20.88 5.25 -16.13
C LEU A 281 20.50 6.69 -15.82
N HIS A 282 20.55 7.54 -16.85
CA HIS A 282 19.89 8.84 -16.77
C HIS A 282 18.38 8.67 -16.65
N ALA A 283 17.76 9.39 -15.72
CA ALA A 283 16.31 9.37 -15.57
C ALA A 283 15.63 9.71 -16.91
N GLY A 284 14.67 8.89 -17.32
CA GLY A 284 13.97 9.02 -18.60
C GLY A 284 14.67 8.40 -19.82
N SER A 285 15.82 7.71 -19.63
CA SER A 285 16.53 7.05 -20.75
C SER A 285 16.24 5.55 -20.88
N ASP A 286 15.34 4.99 -20.05
CA ASP A 286 15.02 3.56 -20.04
C ASP A 286 14.55 3.05 -21.39
N GLY A 287 13.67 3.77 -22.08
CA GLY A 287 13.21 3.42 -23.43
C GLY A 287 14.36 3.35 -24.45
N ALA A 288 15.27 4.32 -24.42
CA ALA A 288 16.44 4.33 -25.31
C ALA A 288 17.37 3.16 -25.02
N PHE A 289 17.57 2.81 -23.75
CA PHE A 289 18.35 1.64 -23.34
C PHE A 289 17.75 0.34 -23.90
N TRP A 290 16.44 0.12 -23.72
CA TRP A 290 15.80 -1.10 -24.22
C TRP A 290 15.72 -1.16 -25.75
N MET A 291 15.59 -0.02 -26.42
CA MET A 291 15.72 0.03 -27.88
C MET A 291 17.12 -0.37 -28.32
N ALA A 292 18.16 0.04 -27.61
CA ALA A 292 19.54 -0.36 -27.91
C ALA A 292 19.76 -1.87 -27.68
N VAL A 293 19.21 -2.43 -26.59
CA VAL A 293 19.23 -3.87 -26.31
C VAL A 293 18.54 -4.64 -27.44
N SER A 294 17.34 -4.21 -27.84
CA SER A 294 16.59 -4.82 -28.94
C SER A 294 17.37 -4.74 -30.26
N HIS A 295 18.02 -3.61 -30.52
CA HIS A 295 18.89 -3.46 -31.73
C HIS A 295 20.03 -4.49 -31.74
N VAL A 296 20.74 -4.65 -30.62
CA VAL A 296 21.83 -5.63 -30.51
C VAL A 296 21.32 -7.06 -30.72
N ILE A 297 20.19 -7.40 -30.08
CA ILE A 297 19.59 -8.75 -30.24
C ILE A 297 19.23 -9.01 -31.70
N LEU A 298 18.51 -8.11 -32.35
CA LEU A 298 18.11 -8.26 -33.74
C LEU A 298 19.30 -8.30 -34.70
N LYS A 299 20.30 -7.47 -34.47
CA LYS A 299 21.47 -7.42 -35.29
C LYS A 299 22.33 -8.68 -35.19
N GLU A 300 22.71 -9.06 -33.96
CA GLU A 300 23.72 -10.10 -33.74
C GLU A 300 23.10 -11.52 -33.77
N PHE A 301 21.86 -11.67 -33.35
CA PHE A 301 21.23 -12.97 -33.18
C PHE A 301 20.13 -13.28 -34.23
N HIS A 302 19.76 -12.32 -35.08
CA HIS A 302 18.83 -12.54 -36.18
C HIS A 302 19.42 -12.18 -37.54
N HIS A 303 20.02 -11.01 -37.69
CA HIS A 303 20.55 -10.56 -38.98
C HIS A 303 21.92 -11.18 -39.28
N GLU A 304 22.91 -10.99 -38.40
CA GLU A 304 24.27 -11.49 -38.62
C GLU A 304 24.39 -13.00 -38.37
N LYS A 305 23.69 -13.50 -37.41
CA LYS A 305 23.69 -14.91 -37.03
C LYS A 305 22.30 -15.38 -36.66
N LYS A 306 21.67 -16.11 -37.56
CA LYS A 306 20.34 -16.72 -37.22
C LYS A 306 20.45 -17.73 -36.10
N THR A 307 19.62 -17.54 -35.09
CA THR A 307 19.48 -18.47 -33.96
C THR A 307 18.11 -19.16 -34.02
N PRO A 308 17.92 -20.29 -33.31
CA PRO A 308 16.64 -20.98 -33.28
C PRO A 308 15.51 -20.20 -32.61
N TYR A 309 15.78 -19.05 -32.06
CA TYR A 309 14.79 -18.20 -31.38
C TYR A 309 14.15 -17.13 -32.28
N PHE A 310 14.61 -17.01 -33.54
CA PHE A 310 14.09 -16.06 -34.54
C PHE A 310 13.87 -16.74 -35.88
#